data_5d6eb8a8bd7b66ce3c400ee5dd18b9fc
#
_entry.id   5d6eb8a8bd7b66ce3c400ee5dd18b9fc
#
_cell.length_a   1.000
_cell.length_b   1.000
_cell.length_c   1.000
_cell.angle_alpha   90.00
_cell.angle_beta   90.00
_cell.angle_gamma   90.00
#
_symmetry.space_group_name_H-M   'P 1'
#
loop_
_entity.id
_entity.type
_entity.pdbx_description
1 polymer ?
#
loop_
_entity_poly.entity_id
_entity_poly.type
_entity_poly.pdbx_seq_one_letter_code
_entity_poly.pdbx_strand_id
1 'polypeptide(L)'
;EYQPWELRSRLSAGAPAIAAQQGATTLEMLLARLMQDEMLNLIGYKLALADGRNTHLKPTRLDKVVELWQEIFPGNRVLIDSGKILFSRSFDKENDQYTALRLSDGERAVLYYTGAVLYAPRNASIFVESPEIFLHPTIISSLWNRLEALRPDCGFCYTTHDPDFASSRNGARVVWVRDCDAKACRWNYEVLPPQAGVTNEIYLALAGSRKPVLFIEGDNRSIDARLYPLIFPDFTVRSLGSCNKVIEATRTFNDLASFHKLDSMGIVDRDRRNEDEVAYLRRKNIMVPEVAEVENIFILEP
;
A
#
# COMPACT_ATOMS: atom_id res chain seq x y z
N GLU A 1 -20.59 -6.55 -3.71
CA GLU A 1 -20.16 -6.94 -5.07
C GLU A 1 -20.15 -5.70 -5.94
N TYR A 2 -18.96 -5.21 -6.24
CA TYR A 2 -18.77 -4.09 -7.15
C TYR A 2 -19.18 -4.56 -8.55
N GLN A 3 -20.18 -3.94 -9.13
CA GLN A 3 -20.61 -4.29 -10.48
C GLN A 3 -19.64 -3.64 -11.48
N PRO A 4 -18.95 -4.42 -12.31
CA PRO A 4 -18.00 -3.91 -13.32
C PRO A 4 -18.62 -2.96 -14.34
N TRP A 5 -19.94 -2.78 -14.31
CA TRP A 5 -20.69 -1.99 -15.29
C TRP A 5 -20.55 -0.48 -15.12
N GLU A 6 -20.28 0.05 -13.90
CA GLU A 6 -20.08 1.50 -13.74
C GLU A 6 -18.77 1.97 -14.36
N LEU A 7 -17.71 1.18 -14.25
CA LEU A 7 -16.48 1.44 -15.00
C LEU A 7 -16.67 1.23 -16.50
N ARG A 8 -17.46 0.24 -16.90
CA ARG A 8 -17.88 0.02 -18.29
C ARG A 8 -18.58 1.24 -18.88
N SER A 9 -19.56 1.82 -18.19
CA SER A 9 -20.30 2.97 -18.69
C SER A 9 -19.43 4.23 -18.81
N ARG A 10 -18.48 4.42 -17.92
CA ARG A 10 -17.55 5.58 -17.92
C ARG A 10 -16.41 5.41 -18.93
N LEU A 11 -15.91 4.19 -19.14
CA LEU A 11 -14.94 3.90 -20.17
C LEU A 11 -15.58 3.83 -21.58
N SER A 12 -16.84 3.42 -21.67
CA SER A 12 -17.57 3.32 -22.95
C SER A 12 -18.10 4.66 -23.46
N ALA A 13 -18.31 5.66 -22.60
CA ALA A 13 -18.77 7.00 -23.03
C ALA A 13 -17.82 7.75 -23.99
N GLY A 14 -16.67 7.19 -24.30
CA GLY A 14 -15.71 7.71 -25.27
C GLY A 14 -14.88 6.65 -25.96
N ALA A 15 -15.26 5.37 -25.85
CA ALA A 15 -14.57 4.29 -26.54
C ALA A 15 -14.95 4.24 -28.04
N PRO A 16 -14.00 3.98 -28.94
CA PRO A 16 -14.32 3.80 -30.37
C PRO A 16 -15.22 2.59 -30.55
N ALA A 17 -16.00 2.57 -31.64
CA ALA A 17 -16.89 1.48 -32.01
C ALA A 17 -16.22 0.09 -32.05
N ILE A 18 -14.90 0.03 -32.17
CA ILE A 18 -14.07 -1.19 -32.17
C ILE A 18 -14.06 -1.87 -30.78
N ALA A 19 -14.17 -1.11 -29.68
CA ALA A 19 -14.21 -1.67 -28.32
C ALA A 19 -15.60 -2.20 -27.92
N ALA A 20 -16.61 -1.96 -28.71
CA ALA A 20 -17.98 -2.45 -28.51
C ALA A 20 -18.18 -3.90 -29.01
N GLN A 21 -17.10 -4.61 -29.43
CA GLN A 21 -17.20 -6.02 -29.74
C GLN A 21 -17.61 -6.80 -28.49
N GLN A 22 -18.69 -7.55 -28.62
CA GLN A 22 -19.20 -8.40 -27.54
C GLN A 22 -18.11 -9.35 -27.06
N GLY A 23 -17.70 -9.22 -25.79
CA GLY A 23 -16.73 -10.10 -25.15
C GLY A 23 -15.37 -9.48 -24.80
N ALA A 24 -15.08 -8.23 -25.18
CA ALA A 24 -13.83 -7.57 -24.75
C ALA A 24 -13.77 -7.39 -23.24
N THR A 25 -12.64 -7.75 -22.63
CA THR A 25 -12.39 -7.51 -21.20
C THR A 25 -12.17 -6.02 -20.95
N THR A 26 -12.33 -5.59 -19.69
CA THR A 26 -12.08 -4.19 -19.30
C THR A 26 -10.64 -3.78 -19.58
N LEU A 27 -9.68 -4.70 -19.46
CA LEU A 27 -8.28 -4.48 -19.77
C LEU A 27 -8.06 -4.27 -21.27
N GLU A 28 -8.67 -5.10 -22.14
CA GLU A 28 -8.58 -4.95 -23.58
C GLU A 28 -9.15 -3.62 -24.07
N MET A 29 -10.28 -3.19 -23.48
CA MET A 29 -10.85 -1.87 -23.78
C MET A 29 -9.92 -0.73 -23.36
N LEU A 30 -9.24 -0.87 -22.21
CA LEU A 30 -8.26 0.10 -21.74
C LEU A 30 -7.07 0.20 -22.70
N LEU A 31 -6.51 -0.92 -23.12
CA LEU A 31 -5.40 -0.97 -24.09
C LEU A 31 -5.79 -0.36 -25.44
N ALA A 32 -6.98 -0.69 -25.94
CA ALA A 32 -7.51 -0.10 -27.16
C ALA A 32 -7.64 1.42 -27.05
N ARG A 33 -8.06 1.94 -25.90
CA ARG A 33 -8.16 3.37 -25.66
C ARG A 33 -6.81 4.06 -25.55
N LEU A 34 -5.83 3.45 -24.93
CA LEU A 34 -4.45 3.95 -24.90
C LEU A 34 -3.88 4.08 -26.31
N MET A 35 -4.09 3.06 -27.14
CA MET A 35 -3.66 3.08 -28.55
C MET A 35 -4.39 4.14 -29.37
N GLN A 36 -5.69 4.32 -29.13
CA GLN A 36 -6.46 5.37 -29.80
C GLN A 36 -5.94 6.76 -29.45
N ASP A 37 -5.69 7.04 -28.15
CA ASP A 37 -5.15 8.34 -27.71
C ASP A 37 -3.79 8.60 -28.38
N GLU A 38 -2.93 7.58 -28.49
CA GLU A 38 -1.64 7.64 -29.18
C GLU A 38 -1.81 7.98 -30.65
N MET A 39 -2.66 7.25 -31.37
CA MET A 39 -2.93 7.49 -32.78
C MET A 39 -3.50 8.90 -33.05
N LEU A 40 -4.43 9.37 -32.22
CA LEU A 40 -4.98 10.71 -32.34
C LEU A 40 -3.93 11.80 -32.13
N ASN A 41 -3.01 11.60 -31.16
CA ASN A 41 -1.90 12.50 -30.92
C ASN A 41 -0.95 12.57 -32.11
N LEU A 42 -0.58 11.41 -32.69
CA LEU A 42 0.27 11.33 -33.89
C LEU A 42 -0.39 11.95 -35.13
N ILE A 43 -1.68 11.70 -35.35
CA ILE A 43 -2.45 12.31 -36.45
C ILE A 43 -2.50 13.84 -36.26
N GLY A 44 -2.82 14.30 -35.07
CA GLY A 44 -2.85 15.74 -34.76
C GLY A 44 -1.50 16.42 -34.98
N TYR A 45 -0.40 15.77 -34.58
CA TYR A 45 0.96 16.23 -34.81
C TYR A 45 1.26 16.31 -36.31
N LYS A 46 0.94 15.27 -37.09
CA LYS A 46 1.14 15.25 -38.54
C LYS A 46 0.38 16.36 -39.26
N LEU A 47 -0.89 16.60 -38.90
CA LEU A 47 -1.69 17.67 -39.46
C LEU A 47 -1.13 19.05 -39.13
N ALA A 48 -0.68 19.26 -37.89
CA ALA A 48 -0.08 20.52 -37.48
C ALA A 48 1.23 20.83 -38.24
N LEU A 49 2.05 19.81 -38.50
CA LEU A 49 3.24 19.94 -39.37
C LEU A 49 2.86 20.29 -40.83
N ALA A 50 1.84 19.65 -41.37
CA ALA A 50 1.36 19.95 -42.71
C ALA A 50 0.84 21.38 -42.89
N ASP A 51 0.26 21.94 -41.78
CA ASP A 51 -0.16 23.32 -41.71
C ASP A 51 0.99 24.32 -41.46
N GLY A 52 2.25 23.88 -41.43
CA GLY A 52 3.43 24.72 -41.16
C GLY A 52 3.56 25.19 -39.71
N ARG A 53 2.80 24.59 -38.76
CA ARG A 53 2.89 24.98 -37.36
C ARG A 53 4.11 24.33 -36.71
N ASN A 54 4.88 25.15 -35.99
CA ASN A 54 5.96 24.61 -35.15
C ASN A 54 5.34 23.94 -33.91
N THR A 55 5.40 22.63 -33.88
CA THR A 55 4.79 21.85 -32.82
C THR A 55 5.70 20.68 -32.42
N HIS A 56 5.55 20.21 -31.19
CA HIS A 56 6.24 19.04 -30.66
C HIS A 56 5.22 17.95 -30.31
N LEU A 57 5.63 16.71 -30.45
CA LEU A 57 4.83 15.57 -30.00
C LEU A 57 4.69 15.64 -28.45
N LYS A 58 3.44 15.62 -27.99
CA LYS A 58 3.17 15.70 -26.57
C LYS A 58 3.14 14.29 -25.95
N PRO A 59 3.66 14.10 -24.73
CA PRO A 59 3.50 12.83 -24.03
C PRO A 59 2.03 12.47 -23.87
N THR A 60 1.74 11.21 -24.16
CA THR A 60 0.39 10.62 -24.05
C THR A 60 0.19 9.90 -22.72
N ARG A 61 -1.01 9.34 -22.51
CA ARG A 61 -1.24 8.45 -21.37
C ARG A 61 -0.48 7.13 -21.51
N LEU A 62 -0.26 6.69 -22.76
CA LEU A 62 0.51 5.50 -23.03
C LEU A 62 1.98 5.66 -22.60
N ASP A 63 2.59 6.81 -22.85
CA ASP A 63 3.95 7.10 -22.37
C ASP A 63 4.05 6.99 -20.85
N LYS A 64 3.06 7.53 -20.12
CA LYS A 64 3.01 7.42 -18.64
C LYS A 64 2.82 5.99 -18.16
N VAL A 65 2.04 5.18 -18.87
CA VAL A 65 1.89 3.75 -18.59
C VAL A 65 3.21 3.03 -18.77
N VAL A 66 3.91 3.31 -19.88
CA VAL A 66 5.21 2.71 -20.18
C VAL A 66 6.26 3.09 -19.13
N GLU A 67 6.32 4.36 -18.75
CA GLU A 67 7.23 4.87 -17.73
C GLU A 67 7.01 4.15 -16.39
N LEU A 68 5.77 4.13 -15.90
CA LEU A 68 5.43 3.48 -14.64
C LEU A 68 5.64 1.95 -14.70
N TRP A 69 5.33 1.33 -15.82
CA TRP A 69 5.57 -0.10 -16.05
C TRP A 69 7.05 -0.45 -15.90
N GLN A 70 7.93 0.32 -16.53
CA GLN A 70 9.38 0.10 -16.46
C GLN A 70 9.94 0.37 -15.06
N GLU A 71 9.35 1.31 -14.32
CA GLU A 71 9.73 1.58 -12.93
C GLU A 71 9.36 0.40 -12.01
N ILE A 72 8.17 -0.16 -12.16
CA ILE A 72 7.67 -1.27 -11.33
C ILE A 72 8.31 -2.61 -11.76
N PHE A 73 8.54 -2.81 -13.05
CA PHE A 73 9.10 -4.03 -13.64
C PHE A 73 10.35 -3.72 -14.46
N PRO A 74 11.51 -3.46 -13.85
CA PRO A 74 12.72 -2.99 -14.54
C PRO A 74 13.23 -3.92 -15.65
N GLY A 75 12.86 -5.20 -15.60
CA GLY A 75 13.26 -6.18 -16.65
C GLY A 75 12.26 -6.32 -17.80
N ASN A 76 11.12 -5.66 -17.73
CA ASN A 76 10.03 -5.83 -18.68
C ASN A 76 9.88 -4.59 -19.57
N ARG A 77 9.60 -4.81 -20.85
CA ARG A 77 9.35 -3.74 -21.83
C ARG A 77 7.90 -3.74 -22.29
N VAL A 78 7.40 -2.56 -22.57
CA VAL A 78 6.18 -2.34 -23.34
C VAL A 78 6.59 -1.91 -24.74
N LEU A 79 6.08 -2.57 -25.75
CA LEU A 79 6.39 -2.33 -27.15
C LEU A 79 5.09 -2.00 -27.89
N ILE A 80 5.20 -1.17 -28.90
CA ILE A 80 4.08 -0.87 -29.80
C ILE A 80 4.45 -1.42 -31.17
N ASP A 81 3.71 -2.40 -31.62
CA ASP A 81 3.88 -2.96 -32.95
C ASP A 81 2.53 -3.13 -33.65
N SER A 82 2.46 -2.69 -34.91
CA SER A 82 1.29 -2.83 -35.76
C SER A 82 -0.03 -2.43 -35.12
N GLY A 83 -0.01 -1.36 -34.28
CA GLY A 83 -1.17 -0.86 -33.56
C GLY A 83 -1.57 -1.69 -32.34
N LYS A 84 -0.70 -2.57 -31.86
CA LYS A 84 -0.90 -3.40 -30.66
C LYS A 84 0.13 -3.06 -29.60
N ILE A 85 -0.30 -3.14 -28.34
CA ILE A 85 0.59 -3.08 -27.20
C ILE A 85 1.06 -4.49 -26.89
N LEU A 86 2.36 -4.70 -26.93
CA LEU A 86 3.04 -5.95 -26.66
C LEU A 86 3.97 -5.80 -25.47
N PHE A 87 4.30 -6.90 -24.84
CA PHE A 87 5.18 -6.97 -23.67
C PHE A 87 6.35 -7.91 -23.97
N SER A 88 7.51 -7.64 -23.37
CA SER A 88 8.69 -8.50 -23.47
C SER A 88 9.39 -8.53 -22.12
N ARG A 89 9.91 -9.71 -21.72
CA ARG A 89 10.68 -9.91 -20.47
C ARG A 89 12.19 -9.88 -20.69
N SER A 90 12.66 -9.72 -21.92
CA SER A 90 14.08 -9.72 -22.24
C SER A 90 14.46 -8.52 -23.10
N PHE A 91 15.62 -7.95 -22.81
CA PHE A 91 16.19 -6.88 -23.63
C PHE A 91 16.80 -7.40 -24.95
N ASP A 92 17.10 -8.70 -25.04
CA ASP A 92 17.96 -9.26 -26.10
C ASP A 92 17.26 -10.18 -27.10
N LYS A 93 15.95 -10.45 -26.95
CA LYS A 93 15.25 -11.38 -27.85
C LYS A 93 14.03 -10.72 -28.51
N GLU A 94 14.14 -10.40 -29.79
CA GLU A 94 13.01 -9.93 -30.62
C GLU A 94 11.83 -10.93 -30.66
N ASN A 95 12.08 -12.21 -30.36
CA ASN A 95 11.09 -13.28 -30.42
C ASN A 95 10.32 -13.55 -29.10
N ASP A 96 10.56 -12.79 -28.02
CA ASP A 96 9.90 -12.99 -26.73
C ASP A 96 8.80 -11.96 -26.48
N GLN A 97 8.09 -11.58 -27.54
CA GLN A 97 6.97 -10.65 -27.44
C GLN A 97 5.67 -11.40 -27.18
N TYR A 98 4.86 -10.87 -26.27
CA TYR A 98 3.57 -11.45 -25.94
C TYR A 98 2.50 -10.37 -25.70
N THR A 99 1.25 -10.76 -25.82
CA THR A 99 0.10 -9.89 -25.60
C THR A 99 -0.26 -9.83 -24.11
N ALA A 100 -1.11 -8.88 -23.73
CA ALA A 100 -1.62 -8.73 -22.37
C ALA A 100 -2.31 -10.01 -21.80
N LEU A 101 -2.72 -10.93 -22.66
CA LEU A 101 -3.29 -12.23 -22.25
C LEU A 101 -2.30 -13.12 -21.50
N ARG A 102 -1.00 -12.92 -21.72
CA ARG A 102 0.07 -13.68 -21.04
C ARG A 102 0.65 -12.98 -19.81
N LEU A 103 0.15 -11.82 -19.47
CA LEU A 103 0.53 -11.14 -18.23
C LEU A 103 0.04 -11.93 -17.02
N SER A 104 0.84 -11.95 -15.96
CA SER A 104 0.41 -12.42 -14.63
C SER A 104 -0.69 -11.54 -14.08
N ASP A 105 -1.40 -12.01 -13.06
CA ASP A 105 -2.48 -11.23 -12.44
C ASP A 105 -1.95 -9.94 -11.82
N GLY A 106 -0.75 -9.95 -11.21
CA GLY A 106 -0.10 -8.75 -10.70
C GLY A 106 0.27 -7.74 -11.78
N GLU A 107 0.83 -8.21 -12.90
CA GLU A 107 1.13 -7.37 -14.06
C GLU A 107 -0.15 -6.75 -14.65
N ARG A 108 -1.22 -7.55 -14.76
CA ARG A 108 -2.54 -7.04 -15.20
C ARG A 108 -3.11 -6.00 -14.26
N ALA A 109 -2.98 -6.22 -12.94
CA ALA A 109 -3.45 -5.28 -11.93
C ALA A 109 -2.72 -3.94 -12.02
N VAL A 110 -1.39 -3.93 -12.12
CA VAL A 110 -0.60 -2.70 -12.31
C VAL A 110 -1.03 -1.95 -13.57
N LEU A 111 -1.15 -2.65 -14.70
CA LEU A 111 -1.56 -2.06 -15.97
C LEU A 111 -2.97 -1.46 -15.88
N TYR A 112 -3.90 -2.20 -15.26
CA TYR A 112 -5.28 -1.78 -15.09
C TYR A 112 -5.40 -0.56 -14.17
N TYR A 113 -4.77 -0.60 -12.97
CA TYR A 113 -4.82 0.52 -12.02
C TYR A 113 -4.22 1.78 -12.63
N THR A 114 -3.07 1.66 -13.30
CA THR A 114 -2.43 2.79 -13.97
C THR A 114 -3.36 3.43 -15.01
N GLY A 115 -3.92 2.63 -15.87
CA GLY A 115 -4.82 3.13 -16.91
C GLY A 115 -6.10 3.70 -16.32
N ALA A 116 -6.76 3.02 -15.38
CA ALA A 116 -7.99 3.48 -14.75
C ALA A 116 -7.80 4.85 -14.06
N VAL A 117 -6.70 5.03 -13.32
CA VAL A 117 -6.36 6.29 -12.66
C VAL A 117 -6.07 7.40 -13.69
N LEU A 118 -5.34 7.11 -14.77
CA LEU A 118 -5.04 8.09 -15.81
C LEU A 118 -6.29 8.53 -16.60
N TYR A 119 -7.31 7.69 -16.70
CA TYR A 119 -8.58 8.03 -17.36
C TYR A 119 -9.65 8.55 -16.42
N ALA A 120 -9.41 8.61 -15.11
CA ALA A 120 -10.35 9.21 -14.18
C ALA A 120 -10.59 10.69 -14.55
N PRO A 121 -11.82 11.21 -14.42
CA PRO A 121 -12.13 12.62 -14.66
C PRO A 121 -11.25 13.54 -13.80
N ARG A 122 -11.11 14.80 -14.20
CA ARG A 122 -10.43 15.81 -13.36
C ARG A 122 -11.18 15.98 -12.04
N ASN A 123 -10.42 16.14 -10.96
CA ASN A 123 -10.94 16.33 -9.60
C ASN A 123 -11.88 15.19 -9.15
N ALA A 124 -11.67 13.97 -9.66
CA ALA A 124 -12.47 12.82 -9.27
C ALA A 124 -12.10 12.32 -7.87
N SER A 125 -13.06 11.72 -7.19
CA SER A 125 -12.81 10.85 -6.05
C SER A 125 -12.66 9.41 -6.55
N ILE A 126 -11.50 8.82 -6.33
CA ILE A 126 -11.15 7.46 -6.77
C ILE A 126 -11.27 6.54 -5.56
N PHE A 127 -12.21 5.60 -5.61
CA PHE A 127 -12.40 4.59 -4.58
C PHE A 127 -11.73 3.30 -5.01
N VAL A 128 -10.90 2.76 -4.14
CA VAL A 128 -10.13 1.53 -4.40
C VAL A 128 -10.40 0.55 -3.27
N GLU A 129 -10.98 -0.59 -3.63
CA GLU A 129 -11.19 -1.69 -2.70
C GLU A 129 -10.03 -2.66 -2.80
N SER A 130 -9.46 -3.01 -1.64
CA SER A 130 -8.36 -3.98 -1.50
C SER A 130 -7.21 -3.73 -2.49
N PRO A 131 -6.53 -2.57 -2.39
CA PRO A 131 -5.45 -2.17 -3.31
C PRO A 131 -4.28 -3.14 -3.33
N GLU A 132 -4.18 -4.03 -2.33
CA GLU A 132 -3.18 -5.07 -2.17
C GLU A 132 -3.42 -6.32 -3.02
N ILE A 133 -4.65 -6.55 -3.49
CA ILE A 133 -5.00 -7.79 -4.19
C ILE A 133 -4.17 -7.92 -5.48
N PHE A 134 -3.64 -9.13 -5.69
CA PHE A 134 -2.76 -9.53 -6.80
C PHE A 134 -1.37 -8.87 -6.83
N LEU A 135 -1.06 -7.96 -5.91
CA LEU A 135 0.21 -7.26 -5.88
C LEU A 135 1.16 -7.84 -4.85
N HIS A 136 2.45 -7.89 -5.20
CA HIS A 136 3.48 -8.25 -4.24
C HIS A 136 3.69 -7.11 -3.22
N PRO A 137 3.85 -7.39 -1.92
CA PRO A 137 4.01 -6.35 -0.89
C PRO A 137 5.06 -5.28 -1.21
N THR A 138 6.14 -5.65 -1.88
CA THR A 138 7.24 -4.71 -2.21
C THR A 138 6.85 -3.63 -3.21
N ILE A 139 5.82 -3.84 -4.04
CA ILE A 139 5.42 -2.90 -5.08
C ILE A 139 4.16 -2.11 -4.74
N ILE A 140 3.36 -2.56 -3.78
CA ILE A 140 2.05 -1.94 -3.46
C ILE A 140 2.22 -0.45 -3.13
N SER A 141 3.04 -0.13 -2.15
CA SER A 141 3.20 1.26 -1.68
C SER A 141 3.83 2.14 -2.76
N SER A 142 4.82 1.63 -3.51
CA SER A 142 5.45 2.35 -4.61
C SER A 142 4.46 2.66 -5.73
N LEU A 143 3.68 1.67 -6.15
CA LEU A 143 2.66 1.84 -7.19
C LEU A 143 1.66 2.94 -6.82
N TRP A 144 1.04 2.83 -5.63
CA TRP A 144 0.00 3.78 -5.24
C TRP A 144 0.55 5.19 -4.98
N ASN A 145 1.78 5.33 -4.45
CA ASN A 145 2.46 6.62 -4.33
C ASN A 145 2.64 7.29 -5.70
N ARG A 146 3.03 6.51 -6.71
CA ARG A 146 3.20 7.02 -8.08
C ARG A 146 1.87 7.38 -8.73
N LEU A 147 0.82 6.58 -8.53
CA LEU A 147 -0.52 6.87 -9.06
C LEU A 147 -1.11 8.14 -8.46
N GLU A 148 -0.98 8.34 -7.15
CA GLU A 148 -1.37 9.57 -6.47
C GLU A 148 -0.59 10.78 -6.99
N ALA A 149 0.74 10.65 -7.17
CA ALA A 149 1.58 11.70 -7.71
C ALA A 149 1.26 12.06 -9.18
N LEU A 150 0.80 11.09 -9.98
CA LEU A 150 0.35 11.33 -11.36
C LEU A 150 -0.98 12.08 -11.45
N ARG A 151 -1.80 12.03 -10.39
CA ARG A 151 -3.13 12.63 -10.34
C ARG A 151 -3.36 13.41 -9.03
N PRO A 152 -2.55 14.46 -8.77
CA PRO A 152 -2.69 15.30 -7.59
C PRO A 152 -4.00 16.08 -7.55
N ASP A 153 -4.71 16.13 -8.68
CA ASP A 153 -6.04 16.71 -8.82
C ASP A 153 -7.16 15.79 -8.28
N CYS A 154 -6.88 14.51 -8.03
CA CYS A 154 -7.85 13.52 -7.59
C CYS A 154 -7.71 13.22 -6.09
N GLY A 155 -8.84 12.94 -5.44
CA GLY A 155 -8.87 12.36 -4.11
C GLY A 155 -8.85 10.83 -4.18
N PHE A 156 -8.08 10.18 -3.31
CA PHE A 156 -8.05 8.72 -3.22
C PHE A 156 -8.67 8.28 -1.90
N CYS A 157 -9.50 7.24 -1.98
CA CYS A 157 -10.10 6.58 -0.83
C CYS A 157 -9.88 5.07 -0.97
N TYR A 158 -9.22 4.48 0.00
CA TYR A 158 -8.89 3.05 0.01
C TYR A 158 -9.68 2.33 1.09
N THR A 159 -10.20 1.15 0.76
CA THR A 159 -10.67 0.18 1.75
C THR A 159 -9.72 -1.00 1.73
N THR A 160 -9.10 -1.31 2.85
CA THR A 160 -8.07 -2.35 2.93
C THR A 160 -8.15 -3.09 4.26
N HIS A 161 -7.69 -4.34 4.24
CA HIS A 161 -7.42 -5.14 5.43
C HIS A 161 -5.93 -5.23 5.74
N ASP A 162 -5.09 -4.59 4.91
CA ASP A 162 -3.64 -4.58 5.08
C ASP A 162 -3.21 -3.34 5.88
N PRO A 163 -2.78 -3.51 7.14
CA PRO A 163 -2.32 -2.41 7.98
C PRO A 163 -1.03 -1.77 7.46
N ASP A 164 -0.16 -2.53 6.81
CA ASP A 164 1.10 -2.01 6.27
C ASP A 164 0.82 -1.07 5.09
N PHE A 165 -0.12 -1.43 4.24
CA PHE A 165 -0.59 -0.53 3.19
C PHE A 165 -1.23 0.74 3.77
N ALA A 166 -2.16 0.61 4.72
CA ALA A 166 -2.86 1.74 5.32
C ALA A 166 -1.87 2.72 5.98
N SER A 167 -0.85 2.20 6.67
CA SER A 167 0.18 3.01 7.33
C SER A 167 1.11 3.71 6.34
N SER A 168 1.33 3.13 5.16
CA SER A 168 2.18 3.71 4.12
C SER A 168 1.57 4.95 3.44
N ARG A 169 0.27 5.25 3.70
CA ARG A 169 -0.44 6.42 3.13
C ARG A 169 -0.18 7.67 3.97
N ASN A 170 0.94 8.33 3.73
CA ASN A 170 1.34 9.53 4.47
C ASN A 170 0.31 10.65 4.34
N GLY A 171 -0.13 11.20 5.49
CA GLY A 171 -1.11 12.29 5.53
C GLY A 171 -2.55 11.87 5.27
N ALA A 172 -2.83 10.58 5.02
CA ALA A 172 -4.20 10.09 4.88
C ALA A 172 -4.92 10.08 6.23
N ARG A 173 -6.22 10.38 6.19
CA ARG A 173 -7.10 10.16 7.34
C ARG A 173 -7.49 8.69 7.38
N VAL A 174 -7.13 8.00 8.45
CA VAL A 174 -7.48 6.59 8.65
C VAL A 174 -8.78 6.49 9.40
N VAL A 175 -9.72 5.71 8.86
CA VAL A 175 -10.99 5.37 9.47
C VAL A 175 -11.02 3.88 9.75
N TRP A 176 -11.08 3.51 11.01
CA TRP A 176 -11.20 2.12 11.40
C TRP A 176 -12.65 1.72 11.56
N VAL A 177 -13.11 0.83 10.70
CA VAL A 177 -14.48 0.29 10.74
C VAL A 177 -14.46 -0.98 11.59
N ARG A 178 -15.18 -0.97 12.73
CA ARG A 178 -15.26 -2.10 13.67
C ARG A 178 -16.35 -3.08 13.30
N ASP A 179 -17.51 -2.56 12.93
CA ASP A 179 -18.71 -3.33 12.70
C ASP A 179 -19.71 -2.57 11.82
N CYS A 180 -20.62 -3.32 11.20
CA CYS A 180 -21.68 -2.77 10.39
C CYS A 180 -22.99 -3.52 10.68
N ASP A 181 -24.00 -2.82 11.20
CA ASP A 181 -25.37 -3.31 11.20
C ASP A 181 -26.01 -3.05 9.83
N ALA A 182 -25.98 -4.06 8.99
CA ALA A 182 -26.51 -3.97 7.63
C ALA A 182 -28.02 -3.69 7.60
N LYS A 183 -28.79 -4.10 8.64
CA LYS A 183 -30.25 -3.88 8.72
C LYS A 183 -30.57 -2.43 9.08
N ALA A 184 -29.81 -1.86 10.00
CA ALA A 184 -29.98 -0.49 10.44
C ALA A 184 -29.16 0.51 9.59
N CYS A 185 -28.37 0.05 8.63
CA CYS A 185 -27.40 0.86 7.86
C CYS A 185 -26.50 1.71 8.77
N ARG A 186 -26.08 1.15 9.88
CA ARG A 186 -25.23 1.84 10.85
C ARG A 186 -23.84 1.24 10.87
N TRP A 187 -22.83 2.14 10.76
CA TRP A 187 -21.42 1.80 10.83
C TRP A 187 -20.89 2.20 12.20
N ASN A 188 -20.23 1.27 12.87
CA ASN A 188 -19.44 1.55 14.06
C ASN A 188 -18.00 1.75 13.59
N TYR A 189 -17.57 3.01 13.55
CA TYR A 189 -16.24 3.38 13.04
C TYR A 189 -15.59 4.41 13.96
N GLU A 190 -14.29 4.53 13.83
CA GLU A 190 -13.46 5.47 14.56
C GLU A 190 -12.47 6.13 13.60
N VAL A 191 -12.34 7.45 13.72
CA VAL A 191 -11.34 8.20 12.97
C VAL A 191 -10.08 8.27 13.82
N LEU A 192 -9.00 7.65 13.35
CA LEU A 192 -7.75 7.64 14.08
C LEU A 192 -7.14 9.04 14.07
N PRO A 193 -6.80 9.61 15.26
CA PRO A 193 -6.12 10.88 15.33
C PRO A 193 -4.70 10.76 14.76
N PRO A 194 -4.19 11.78 14.07
CA PRO A 194 -2.79 11.87 13.73
C PRO A 194 -1.98 11.91 15.02
N GLN A 195 -1.19 10.88 15.29
CA GLN A 195 -0.48 10.76 16.58
C GLN A 195 1.01 11.05 16.46
N ALA A 196 1.51 11.83 17.42
CA ALA A 196 2.93 11.91 17.71
C ALA A 196 3.31 10.71 18.60
N GLY A 197 4.25 9.89 18.17
CA GLY A 197 4.92 8.90 19.03
C GLY A 197 4.65 7.43 18.78
N VAL A 198 3.45 7.05 18.30
CA VAL A 198 3.23 5.70 17.73
C VAL A 198 2.99 5.88 16.25
N THR A 199 3.81 5.25 15.43
CA THR A 199 3.59 5.28 13.99
C THR A 199 2.23 4.63 13.70
N ASN A 200 1.50 5.16 12.71
CA ASN A 200 0.24 4.55 12.27
C ASN A 200 0.38 3.05 11.99
N GLU A 201 1.58 2.62 11.59
CA GLU A 201 1.99 1.22 11.39
C GLU A 201 1.74 0.34 12.61
N ILE A 202 2.25 0.79 13.77
CA ILE A 202 2.12 0.05 15.02
C ILE A 202 0.65 -0.01 15.44
N TYR A 203 -0.04 1.14 15.36
CA TYR A 203 -1.43 1.22 15.77
C TYR A 203 -2.33 0.31 14.90
N LEU A 204 -2.17 0.34 13.59
CA LEU A 204 -2.97 -0.46 12.66
C LEU A 204 -2.63 -1.95 12.72
N ALA A 205 -1.34 -2.30 12.87
CA ALA A 205 -0.93 -3.69 13.05
C ALA A 205 -1.50 -4.29 14.34
N LEU A 206 -1.77 -3.46 15.35
CA LEU A 206 -2.28 -3.87 16.65
C LEU A 206 -3.81 -3.80 16.75
N ALA A 207 -4.45 -2.89 16.01
CA ALA A 207 -5.91 -2.78 15.98
C ALA A 207 -6.61 -4.06 15.48
N GLY A 208 -5.94 -4.85 14.63
CA GLY A 208 -6.37 -6.18 14.20
C GLY A 208 -6.02 -7.33 15.17
N SER A 209 -5.19 -7.08 16.18
CA SER A 209 -4.81 -8.09 17.16
C SER A 209 -5.92 -8.30 18.17
N ARG A 210 -6.17 -9.57 18.52
CA ARG A 210 -7.05 -9.94 19.64
C ARG A 210 -6.27 -10.24 20.93
N LYS A 211 -4.94 -10.15 20.88
CA LYS A 211 -4.03 -10.43 21.98
C LYS A 211 -3.46 -9.12 22.53
N PRO A 212 -3.14 -9.06 23.83
CA PRO A 212 -2.38 -7.94 24.39
C PRO A 212 -1.04 -7.78 23.68
N VAL A 213 -0.47 -6.59 23.77
CA VAL A 213 0.73 -6.24 23.00
C VAL A 213 1.93 -6.15 23.92
N LEU A 214 3.04 -6.73 23.46
CA LEU A 214 4.34 -6.63 24.13
C LEU A 214 5.32 -5.86 23.21
N PHE A 215 5.70 -4.67 23.65
CA PHE A 215 6.73 -3.87 23.01
C PHE A 215 8.11 -4.22 23.57
N ILE A 216 9.08 -4.47 22.70
CA ILE A 216 10.42 -4.87 23.08
C ILE A 216 11.48 -4.02 22.36
N GLU A 217 12.69 -4.00 22.91
CA GLU A 217 13.86 -3.40 22.27
C GLU A 217 14.35 -4.27 21.08
N GLY A 218 15.38 -3.79 20.39
CA GLY A 218 15.96 -4.47 19.24
C GLY A 218 15.14 -4.35 17.95
N ASP A 219 15.62 -4.99 16.93
CA ASP A 219 14.97 -5.09 15.62
C ASP A 219 14.32 -6.48 15.42
N ASN A 220 13.69 -6.70 14.28
CA ASN A 220 13.06 -7.99 13.95
C ASN A 220 14.04 -9.18 13.82
N ARG A 221 15.35 -8.94 13.88
CA ARG A 221 16.41 -9.96 13.82
C ARG A 221 17.09 -10.15 15.17
N SER A 222 16.80 -9.33 16.17
CA SER A 222 17.37 -9.42 17.51
C SER A 222 17.00 -10.73 18.21
N ILE A 223 17.74 -11.05 19.26
CA ILE A 223 17.45 -12.18 20.14
C ILE A 223 16.09 -11.98 20.80
N ASP A 224 15.80 -10.77 21.24
CA ASP A 224 14.52 -10.39 21.85
C ASP A 224 13.33 -10.74 20.97
N ALA A 225 13.38 -10.39 19.68
CA ALA A 225 12.32 -10.65 18.73
C ALA A 225 12.06 -12.15 18.52
N ARG A 226 13.04 -13.00 18.81
CA ARG A 226 12.94 -14.47 18.71
C ARG A 226 12.56 -15.12 20.03
N LEU A 227 13.01 -14.57 21.14
CA LEU A 227 12.86 -15.15 22.46
C LEU A 227 11.50 -14.78 23.07
N TYR A 228 11.13 -13.51 23.09
CA TYR A 228 9.93 -13.07 23.79
C TYR A 228 8.61 -13.64 23.24
N PRO A 229 8.43 -13.95 21.94
CA PRO A 229 7.25 -14.68 21.48
C PRO A 229 7.12 -16.09 22.05
N LEU A 230 8.24 -16.71 22.44
CA LEU A 230 8.25 -18.04 23.07
C LEU A 230 7.89 -17.96 24.56
N ILE A 231 8.33 -16.90 25.24
CA ILE A 231 8.06 -16.66 26.65
C ILE A 231 6.62 -16.13 26.87
N PHE A 232 6.14 -15.30 25.96
CA PHE A 232 4.83 -14.65 26.03
C PHE A 232 3.96 -15.03 24.82
N PRO A 233 3.53 -16.30 24.67
CA PRO A 233 2.77 -16.78 23.50
C PRO A 233 1.37 -16.13 23.40
N ASP A 234 0.86 -15.60 24.49
CA ASP A 234 -0.44 -14.92 24.53
C ASP A 234 -0.36 -13.44 24.18
N PHE A 235 0.83 -12.92 23.90
CA PHE A 235 1.04 -11.53 23.49
C PHE A 235 1.40 -11.43 22.00
N THR A 236 1.03 -10.30 21.41
CA THR A 236 1.57 -9.88 20.10
C THR A 236 2.86 -9.11 20.36
N VAL A 237 4.01 -9.69 20.06
CA VAL A 237 5.33 -9.08 20.30
C VAL A 237 5.71 -8.15 19.15
N ARG A 238 6.18 -6.94 19.48
CA ARG A 238 6.64 -5.92 18.51
C ARG A 238 7.95 -5.27 18.93
N SER A 239 8.96 -5.39 18.06
CA SER A 239 10.29 -4.77 18.24
C SER A 239 10.27 -3.32 17.76
N LEU A 240 10.82 -2.39 18.56
CA LEU A 240 10.80 -0.94 18.29
C LEU A 240 12.19 -0.30 18.17
N GLY A 241 13.23 -1.07 18.35
CA GLY A 241 14.63 -0.66 18.17
C GLY A 241 15.25 -0.11 19.45
N SER A 242 14.67 0.89 20.09
CA SER A 242 15.29 1.52 21.27
C SER A 242 14.37 1.60 22.48
N CYS A 243 14.95 1.64 23.67
CA CYS A 243 14.20 1.71 24.93
C CYS A 243 13.26 2.92 24.97
N ASN A 244 13.67 4.09 24.47
CA ASN A 244 12.82 5.28 24.44
C ASN A 244 11.56 5.06 23.60
N LYS A 245 11.68 4.39 22.47
CA LYS A 245 10.52 4.04 21.63
C LYS A 245 9.60 3.04 22.31
N VAL A 246 10.14 2.06 23.03
CA VAL A 246 9.35 1.09 23.81
C VAL A 246 8.56 1.82 24.91
N ILE A 247 9.21 2.71 25.66
CA ILE A 247 8.57 3.48 26.72
C ILE A 247 7.45 4.37 26.16
N GLU A 248 7.75 5.09 25.08
CA GLU A 248 6.80 6.00 24.44
C GLU A 248 5.61 5.24 23.85
N ALA A 249 5.87 4.15 23.10
CA ALA A 249 4.83 3.32 22.50
C ALA A 249 3.93 2.67 23.57
N THR A 250 4.50 2.08 24.61
CA THR A 250 3.74 1.47 25.71
C THR A 250 2.83 2.48 26.37
N ARG A 251 3.37 3.66 26.69
CA ARG A 251 2.58 4.75 27.30
C ARG A 251 1.45 5.20 26.38
N THR A 252 1.77 5.56 25.14
CA THR A 252 0.79 6.06 24.19
C THR A 252 -0.29 5.02 23.88
N PHE A 253 0.10 3.75 23.77
CA PHE A 253 -0.85 2.67 23.55
C PHE A 253 -1.79 2.49 24.75
N ASN A 254 -1.29 2.54 25.98
CA ASN A 254 -2.12 2.45 27.17
C ASN A 254 -3.02 3.69 27.38
N ASP A 255 -2.56 4.89 27.02
CA ASP A 255 -3.37 6.11 27.04
C ASP A 255 -4.57 6.00 26.08
N LEU A 256 -4.46 5.15 25.05
CA LEU A 256 -5.51 4.86 24.07
C LEU A 256 -6.31 3.58 24.37
N ALA A 257 -6.14 2.97 25.53
CA ALA A 257 -6.82 1.72 25.89
C ALA A 257 -8.35 1.79 25.80
N SER A 258 -8.92 2.99 25.99
CA SER A 258 -10.36 3.23 25.80
C SER A 258 -10.83 2.96 24.38
N PHE A 259 -9.93 3.07 23.38
CA PHE A 259 -10.21 2.90 21.96
C PHE A 259 -10.06 1.45 21.50
N HIS A 260 -9.00 0.76 21.86
CA HIS A 260 -8.72 -0.60 21.36
C HIS A 260 -9.03 -1.72 22.36
N LYS A 261 -9.23 -1.40 23.64
CA LYS A 261 -9.50 -2.37 24.73
C LYS A 261 -8.44 -3.48 24.86
N LEU A 262 -7.24 -3.23 24.40
CA LEU A 262 -6.11 -4.15 24.52
C LEU A 262 -5.17 -3.62 25.59
N ASP A 263 -4.64 -4.53 26.38
CA ASP A 263 -3.56 -4.21 27.31
C ASP A 263 -2.23 -4.19 26.56
N SER A 264 -1.32 -3.32 26.98
CA SER A 264 0.05 -3.36 26.50
C SER A 264 1.08 -3.31 27.63
N MET A 265 2.20 -3.92 27.37
CA MET A 265 3.36 -3.94 28.25
C MET A 265 4.63 -3.68 27.42
N GLY A 266 5.59 -2.98 27.99
CA GLY A 266 6.93 -2.85 27.43
C GLY A 266 7.94 -3.71 28.17
N ILE A 267 8.98 -4.17 27.49
CA ILE A 267 10.18 -4.73 28.12
C ILE A 267 11.37 -3.94 27.61
N VAL A 268 12.20 -3.46 28.54
CA VAL A 268 13.43 -2.75 28.24
C VAL A 268 14.58 -3.34 29.06
N ASP A 269 15.78 -3.35 28.51
CA ASP A 269 16.95 -3.83 29.22
C ASP A 269 17.23 -3.04 30.49
N ARG A 270 17.80 -3.70 31.49
CA ARG A 270 18.13 -3.04 32.75
C ARG A 270 19.30 -2.06 32.60
N ASP A 271 20.28 -2.39 31.77
CA ASP A 271 21.49 -1.58 31.59
C ASP A 271 22.11 -1.16 32.93
N ARG A 272 22.27 0.16 33.11
CA ARG A 272 22.79 0.79 34.34
C ARG A 272 21.71 1.49 35.17
N ARG A 273 20.41 1.13 34.97
CA ARG A 273 19.31 1.75 35.70
C ARG A 273 19.35 1.45 37.20
N ASN A 274 19.10 2.46 38.00
CA ASN A 274 18.96 2.32 39.45
C ASN A 274 17.55 1.81 39.83
N GLU A 275 17.36 1.43 41.08
CA GLU A 275 16.10 0.85 41.55
C GLU A 275 14.92 1.84 41.45
N ASP A 276 15.15 3.14 41.61
CA ASP A 276 14.10 4.16 41.50
C ASP A 276 13.59 4.29 40.06
N GLU A 277 14.52 4.23 39.07
CA GLU A 277 14.19 4.24 37.64
C GLU A 277 13.42 2.97 37.25
N VAL A 278 13.85 1.81 37.73
CA VAL A 278 13.15 0.54 37.53
C VAL A 278 11.74 0.59 38.14
N ALA A 279 11.61 1.08 39.34
CA ALA A 279 10.29 1.23 40.01
C ALA A 279 9.39 2.22 39.25
N TYR A 280 9.95 3.28 38.70
CA TYR A 280 9.20 4.21 37.86
C TYR A 280 8.68 3.55 36.56
N LEU A 281 9.53 2.80 35.87
CA LEU A 281 9.15 2.09 34.64
C LEU A 281 8.08 1.03 34.90
N ARG A 282 8.22 0.25 35.97
CA ARG A 282 7.21 -0.76 36.38
C ARG A 282 5.82 -0.15 36.61
N ARG A 283 5.75 1.06 37.18
CA ARG A 283 4.47 1.80 37.32
C ARG A 283 3.84 2.24 36.01
N LYS A 284 4.62 2.19 34.90
CA LYS A 284 4.17 2.54 33.54
C LYS A 284 3.92 1.31 32.67
N ASN A 285 3.74 0.13 33.28
CA ASN A 285 3.60 -1.16 32.57
C ASN A 285 4.83 -1.53 31.73
N ILE A 286 6.02 -1.12 32.20
CA ILE A 286 7.27 -1.48 31.54
C ILE A 286 8.06 -2.38 32.49
N MET A 287 8.27 -3.61 32.06
CA MET A 287 9.06 -4.59 32.75
C MET A 287 10.56 -4.31 32.49
N VAL A 288 11.35 -4.42 33.53
CA VAL A 288 12.80 -4.37 33.46
C VAL A 288 13.32 -5.67 34.05
N PRO A 289 14.01 -6.53 33.28
CA PRO A 289 14.62 -7.77 33.79
C PRO A 289 15.61 -7.50 34.91
N GLU A 290 15.91 -8.52 35.72
CA GLU A 290 16.92 -8.41 36.79
C GLU A 290 18.34 -8.45 36.24
N VAL A 291 18.51 -8.97 35.02
CA VAL A 291 19.78 -9.01 34.29
C VAL A 291 19.98 -7.74 33.46
N ALA A 292 21.22 -7.41 33.14
CA ALA A 292 21.56 -6.19 32.39
C ALA A 292 21.00 -6.24 30.95
N GLU A 293 21.17 -7.35 30.28
CA GLU A 293 20.74 -7.59 28.89
C GLU A 293 20.04 -8.95 28.82
N VAL A 294 19.15 -9.17 27.84
CA VAL A 294 18.39 -10.40 27.69
C VAL A 294 19.28 -11.63 27.50
N GLU A 295 20.45 -11.49 26.87
CA GLU A 295 21.42 -12.56 26.68
C GLU A 295 21.95 -13.12 28.00
N ASN A 296 21.98 -12.31 29.04
CA ASN A 296 22.46 -12.73 30.35
C ASN A 296 21.52 -13.72 31.04
N ILE A 297 20.25 -13.81 30.59
CA ILE A 297 19.28 -14.82 31.08
C ILE A 297 19.81 -16.25 30.83
N PHE A 298 20.52 -16.47 29.71
CA PHE A 298 21.05 -17.77 29.34
C PHE A 298 22.23 -18.24 30.20
N ILE A 299 22.80 -17.35 31.02
CA ILE A 299 23.96 -17.63 31.89
C ILE A 299 23.51 -17.84 33.35
N LEU A 300 22.25 -17.57 33.66
CA LEU A 300 21.74 -17.81 35.00
C LEU A 300 21.63 -19.32 35.27
N GLU A 301 22.01 -19.75 36.49
CA GLU A 301 21.75 -21.10 36.94
C GLU A 301 20.22 -21.29 37.11
N PRO A 302 19.69 -22.45 36.69
CA PRO A 302 18.26 -22.72 36.79
C PRO A 302 17.74 -22.83 38.24
#